data_4870a44bf0f452096a6faffd324274da
#
_entry.id   4870a44bf0f452096a6faffd324274da
#
_cell.length_a   1.000
_cell.length_b   1.000
_cell.length_c   1.000
_cell.angle_alpha   90.00
_cell.angle_beta   90.00
_cell.angle_gamma   90.00
#
_symmetry.space_group_name_H-M   'P 1'
#
loop_
_entity.id
_entity.type
_entity.pdbx_description
1 polymer ?
#
loop_
_entity_poly.entity_id
_entity_poly.type
_entity_poly.pdbx_seq_one_letter_code
_entity_poly.pdbx_strand_id
1 'polypeptide(L)'
;QITIAFYDITTLYFEAGDEDDLRKTGFSKDGKAQNPQILLGLLVSTDGHPLAYEIFEGDKYEGYTLIPVVQAFKKKYKLPSLIIVADAGLLSADNITELIRLNYPFILGARIKNETEVIKQQIVSQTYTDGKTITIHKQKDIRLIVNYSKKRAKKDAHLRKQGLERLEKSLKSGKLTKEKINNRGYNKYLKIKNEIAVEIDYSAFKSDNKWNGLKGYVTNCTLSATEIMGNYKQLWTIEKAFRISKTDLRVRPIYHHLERRIQTHICIAFCSYKIYKELERNIKLKKLLLSVEQTINELKTIYQAQIILPKSKKKTTIFLPLNLQQQMILKAFDI
;
A
#
# COMPACT_ATOMS: atom_id res chain seq x y z
N GLN A 1 -22.20 7.27 1.60
CA GLN A 1 -21.33 8.42 1.26
C GLN A 1 -19.88 8.05 1.54
N ILE A 2 -18.96 8.30 0.59
CA ILE A 2 -17.52 8.04 0.78
C ILE A 2 -16.95 9.20 1.58
N THR A 3 -16.51 8.93 2.82
CA THR A 3 -15.95 9.95 3.72
C THR A 3 -14.43 9.78 3.91
N ILE A 4 -13.92 8.55 3.69
CA ILE A 4 -12.51 8.21 3.84
C ILE A 4 -12.07 7.41 2.62
N ALA A 5 -10.91 7.72 2.08
CA ALA A 5 -10.26 6.96 1.02
C ALA A 5 -8.79 6.73 1.34
N PHE A 6 -8.33 5.52 1.03
CA PHE A 6 -6.91 5.15 1.13
C PHE A 6 -6.25 5.34 -0.23
N TYR A 7 -5.11 5.99 -0.22
CA TYR A 7 -4.28 6.18 -1.40
C TYR A 7 -2.90 5.55 -1.20
N ASP A 8 -2.45 4.83 -2.19
CA ASP A 8 -1.09 4.32 -2.28
C ASP A 8 -0.69 4.13 -3.74
N ILE A 9 0.59 3.90 -3.96
CA ILE A 9 1.19 3.75 -5.28
C ILE A 9 1.97 2.45 -5.38
N THR A 10 1.98 1.87 -6.57
CA THR A 10 2.80 0.70 -6.87
C THR A 10 3.47 0.84 -8.22
N THR A 11 4.57 0.10 -8.41
CA THR A 11 5.25 -0.02 -9.71
C THR A 11 4.75 -1.25 -10.46
N LEU A 12 4.61 -1.13 -11.77
CA LEU A 12 4.33 -2.23 -12.69
C LEU A 12 5.41 -2.21 -13.76
N TYR A 13 6.24 -3.24 -13.80
CA TYR A 13 7.36 -3.33 -14.73
C TYR A 13 6.98 -4.04 -16.04
N PHE A 14 7.77 -3.80 -17.07
CA PHE A 14 7.68 -4.42 -18.38
C PHE A 14 8.85 -5.37 -18.58
N GLU A 15 8.61 -6.51 -19.22
CA GLU A 15 9.66 -7.44 -19.67
C GLU A 15 10.24 -6.99 -21.04
N ALA A 16 10.50 -5.69 -21.20
CA ALA A 16 11.09 -5.07 -22.38
C ALA A 16 12.19 -4.11 -21.95
N GLY A 17 13.17 -3.86 -22.81
CA GLY A 17 14.28 -2.96 -22.55
C GLY A 17 14.04 -1.51 -22.98
N ASP A 18 13.04 -1.25 -23.83
CA ASP A 18 12.84 0.05 -24.44
C ASP A 18 11.99 0.97 -23.56
N GLU A 19 12.47 2.19 -23.38
CA GLU A 19 11.75 3.28 -22.72
C GLU A 19 10.97 4.12 -23.76
N ASP A 20 9.92 4.77 -23.29
CA ASP A 20 9.16 5.80 -24.02
C ASP A 20 8.73 6.89 -23.03
N ASP A 21 7.81 7.76 -23.42
CA ASP A 21 7.36 8.87 -22.57
C ASP A 21 6.68 8.40 -21.27
N LEU A 22 6.03 7.24 -21.29
CA LEU A 22 5.32 6.66 -20.13
C LEU A 22 6.17 5.62 -19.40
N ARG A 23 6.82 4.71 -20.18
CA ARG A 23 7.62 3.61 -19.63
C ARG A 23 9.05 4.09 -19.40
N LYS A 24 9.39 4.32 -18.14
CA LYS A 24 10.73 4.81 -17.70
C LYS A 24 11.33 3.86 -16.68
N THR A 25 12.64 3.75 -16.68
CA THR A 25 13.36 3.13 -15.56
C THR A 25 13.31 4.05 -14.34
N GLY A 26 13.19 3.44 -13.16
CA GLY A 26 13.05 4.22 -11.93
C GLY A 26 13.17 3.35 -10.68
N PHE A 27 12.80 3.91 -9.54
CA PHE A 27 12.80 3.16 -8.30
C PHE A 27 11.73 2.05 -8.34
N SER A 28 12.19 0.80 -8.39
CA SER A 28 11.29 -0.37 -8.45
C SER A 28 11.03 -0.96 -7.06
N LYS A 29 9.76 -1.00 -6.65
CA LYS A 29 9.32 -1.70 -5.42
C LYS A 29 9.48 -3.23 -5.52
N ASP A 30 9.61 -3.76 -6.72
CA ASP A 30 9.73 -5.19 -7.01
C ASP A 30 11.18 -5.63 -7.28
N GLY A 31 12.16 -4.73 -7.11
CA GLY A 31 13.60 -5.02 -7.32
C GLY A 31 14.01 -5.11 -8.80
N LYS A 32 13.14 -4.70 -9.73
CA LYS A 32 13.36 -4.70 -11.18
C LYS A 32 13.80 -3.33 -11.69
N ALA A 33 14.84 -2.75 -11.07
CA ALA A 33 15.28 -1.37 -11.35
C ALA A 33 15.82 -1.16 -12.79
N GLN A 34 16.19 -2.25 -13.49
CA GLN A 34 16.66 -2.18 -14.87
C GLN A 34 15.54 -2.29 -15.92
N ASN A 35 14.33 -2.64 -15.48
CA ASN A 35 13.19 -2.77 -16.37
C ASN A 35 12.41 -1.45 -16.40
N PRO A 36 11.98 -0.99 -17.59
CA PRO A 36 11.00 0.10 -17.68
C PRO A 36 9.74 -0.26 -16.89
N GLN A 37 9.15 0.73 -16.27
CA GLN A 37 7.98 0.59 -15.42
C GLN A 37 7.03 1.76 -15.60
N ILE A 38 5.84 1.63 -15.06
CA ILE A 38 4.90 2.71 -14.80
C ILE A 38 4.59 2.76 -13.31
N LEU A 39 4.15 3.91 -12.84
CA LEU A 39 3.56 4.02 -11.51
C LEU A 39 2.03 3.95 -11.62
N LEU A 40 1.42 3.14 -10.78
CA LEU A 40 -0.03 3.06 -10.66
C LEU A 40 -0.46 3.58 -9.30
N GLY A 41 -1.09 4.74 -9.28
CA GLY A 41 -1.77 5.29 -8.12
C GLY A 41 -3.18 4.71 -8.01
N LEU A 42 -3.56 4.23 -6.83
CA LEU A 42 -4.88 3.64 -6.57
C LEU A 42 -5.54 4.33 -5.39
N LEU A 43 -6.82 4.64 -5.53
CA LEU A 43 -7.69 5.12 -4.48
C LEU A 43 -8.73 4.06 -4.16
N VAL A 44 -8.85 3.66 -2.90
CA VAL A 44 -9.82 2.65 -2.45
C VAL A 44 -10.63 3.16 -1.26
N SER A 45 -11.85 2.64 -1.10
CA SER A 45 -12.68 2.87 0.09
C SER A 45 -12.16 2.11 1.30
N THR A 46 -12.77 2.34 2.46
CA THR A 46 -12.50 1.62 3.71
C THR A 46 -12.67 0.11 3.59
N ASP A 47 -13.59 -0.34 2.72
CA ASP A 47 -13.84 -1.75 2.45
C ASP A 47 -12.93 -2.33 1.34
N GLY A 48 -12.04 -1.50 0.80
CA GLY A 48 -11.12 -1.88 -0.27
C GLY A 48 -11.74 -1.92 -1.66
N HIS A 49 -12.93 -1.33 -1.87
CA HIS A 49 -13.46 -1.15 -3.22
C HIS A 49 -12.63 -0.11 -3.98
N PRO A 50 -12.22 -0.39 -5.22
CA PRO A 50 -11.48 0.56 -6.03
C PRO A 50 -12.39 1.72 -6.43
N LEU A 51 -11.92 2.95 -6.17
CA LEU A 51 -12.64 4.19 -6.42
C LEU A 51 -12.12 4.90 -7.67
N ALA A 52 -10.80 5.02 -7.78
CA ALA A 52 -10.11 5.63 -8.89
C ALA A 52 -8.69 5.09 -9.02
N TYR A 53 -8.12 5.22 -10.20
CA TYR A 53 -6.71 4.98 -10.46
C TYR A 53 -6.17 6.05 -11.41
N GLU A 54 -4.84 6.19 -11.40
CA GLU A 54 -4.11 7.03 -12.34
C GLU A 54 -2.79 6.35 -12.69
N ILE A 55 -2.33 6.55 -13.92
CA ILE A 55 -1.09 6.00 -14.42
C ILE A 55 -0.11 7.14 -14.59
N PHE A 56 1.12 6.96 -14.11
CA PHE A 56 2.19 7.96 -14.21
C PHE A 56 3.44 7.35 -14.81
N GLU A 57 4.30 8.21 -15.32
CA GLU A 57 5.62 7.87 -15.83
C GLU A 57 6.43 7.10 -14.77
N GLY A 58 7.23 6.12 -15.22
CA GLY A 58 7.91 5.19 -14.33
C GLY A 58 8.99 5.78 -13.43
N ASP A 59 9.54 6.93 -13.79
CA ASP A 59 10.55 7.70 -13.05
C ASP A 59 9.96 8.82 -12.18
N LYS A 60 8.65 9.05 -12.26
CA LYS A 60 7.99 10.11 -11.50
C LYS A 60 8.15 9.91 -10.00
N TYR A 61 8.47 10.97 -9.28
CA TYR A 61 8.53 10.93 -7.83
C TYR A 61 7.14 10.67 -7.23
N GLU A 62 7.02 9.61 -6.41
CA GLU A 62 5.74 9.17 -5.81
C GLU A 62 4.99 10.30 -5.09
N GLY A 63 5.72 11.25 -4.48
CA GLY A 63 5.12 12.39 -3.79
C GLY A 63 4.27 13.30 -4.69
N TYR A 64 4.49 13.33 -6.00
CA TYR A 64 3.73 14.18 -6.92
C TYR A 64 2.45 13.53 -7.45
N THR A 65 2.15 12.32 -7.04
CA THR A 65 1.04 11.53 -7.59
C THR A 65 -0.27 11.68 -6.81
N LEU A 66 -0.19 11.99 -5.52
CA LEU A 66 -1.35 12.05 -4.62
C LEU A 66 -2.37 13.12 -5.05
N ILE A 67 -1.90 14.34 -5.23
CA ILE A 67 -2.77 15.51 -5.45
C ILE A 67 -3.58 15.39 -6.75
N PRO A 68 -2.98 15.05 -7.92
CA PRO A 68 -3.73 14.89 -9.17
C PRO A 68 -4.87 13.89 -9.05
N VAL A 69 -4.63 12.73 -8.44
CA VAL A 69 -5.64 11.66 -8.28
C VAL A 69 -6.81 12.12 -7.41
N VAL A 70 -6.49 12.75 -6.27
CA VAL A 70 -7.52 13.22 -5.33
C VAL A 70 -8.37 14.34 -5.93
N GLN A 71 -7.75 15.28 -6.63
CA GLN A 71 -8.45 16.37 -7.31
C GLN A 71 -9.38 15.84 -8.42
N ALA A 72 -8.88 14.96 -9.29
CA ALA A 72 -9.68 14.35 -10.35
C ALA A 72 -10.88 13.59 -9.78
N PHE A 73 -10.65 12.83 -8.70
CA PHE A 73 -11.71 12.08 -8.03
C PHE A 73 -12.78 12.98 -7.41
N LYS A 74 -12.38 14.00 -6.63
CA LYS A 74 -13.30 14.94 -6.00
C LYS A 74 -14.13 15.70 -7.04
N LYS A 75 -13.49 16.17 -8.12
CA LYS A 75 -14.16 16.85 -9.22
C LYS A 75 -15.19 15.96 -9.91
N LYS A 76 -14.80 14.71 -10.22
CA LYS A 76 -15.67 13.74 -10.93
C LYS A 76 -16.91 13.39 -10.13
N TYR A 77 -16.79 13.18 -8.82
CA TYR A 77 -17.86 12.69 -7.97
C TYR A 77 -18.51 13.79 -7.09
N LYS A 78 -18.07 15.04 -7.24
CA LYS A 78 -18.61 16.22 -6.50
C LYS A 78 -18.69 15.98 -4.98
N LEU A 79 -17.65 15.36 -4.41
CA LEU A 79 -17.65 15.00 -3.00
C LEU A 79 -17.45 16.25 -2.12
N PRO A 80 -18.29 16.46 -1.10
CA PRO A 80 -18.19 17.64 -0.23
C PRO A 80 -16.95 17.56 0.67
N SER A 81 -16.65 16.38 1.18
CA SER A 81 -15.52 16.12 2.07
C SER A 81 -14.98 14.71 1.82
N LEU A 82 -13.65 14.56 1.86
CA LEU A 82 -12.95 13.29 1.69
C LEU A 82 -11.68 13.30 2.51
N ILE A 83 -11.59 12.46 3.54
CA ILE A 83 -10.37 12.27 4.33
C ILE A 83 -9.43 11.35 3.54
N ILE A 84 -8.23 11.82 3.25
CA ILE A 84 -7.21 11.06 2.54
C ILE A 84 -6.29 10.38 3.56
N VAL A 85 -6.17 9.06 3.45
CA VAL A 85 -5.25 8.29 4.28
C VAL A 85 -4.16 7.70 3.40
N ALA A 86 -2.89 7.99 3.73
CA ALA A 86 -1.75 7.51 2.94
C ALA A 86 -0.53 7.22 3.83
N ASP A 87 0.45 6.50 3.27
CA ASP A 87 1.64 6.12 4.02
C ASP A 87 2.65 7.28 4.16
N ALA A 88 3.74 7.04 4.91
CA ALA A 88 4.80 8.03 5.13
C ALA A 88 5.67 8.27 3.87
N GLY A 89 5.55 7.44 2.83
CA GLY A 89 6.24 7.63 1.54
C GLY A 89 5.74 8.89 0.82
N LEU A 90 4.43 9.16 0.97
CA LEU A 90 3.75 10.29 0.37
C LEU A 90 3.77 11.57 1.23
N LEU A 91 4.40 11.52 2.41
CA LEU A 91 4.58 12.66 3.30
C LEU A 91 5.72 13.56 2.80
N SER A 92 5.39 14.59 2.03
CA SER A 92 6.28 15.71 1.71
C SER A 92 5.70 17.03 2.24
N ALA A 93 6.56 18.04 2.42
CA ALA A 93 6.09 19.38 2.82
C ALA A 93 5.13 19.96 1.77
N ASP A 94 5.44 19.76 0.50
CA ASP A 94 4.63 20.23 -0.63
C ASP A 94 3.24 19.59 -0.64
N ASN A 95 3.17 18.26 -0.43
CA ASN A 95 1.89 17.55 -0.35
C ASN A 95 1.03 18.05 0.81
N ILE A 96 1.63 18.25 1.98
CA ILE A 96 0.90 18.79 3.15
C ILE A 96 0.38 20.19 2.84
N THR A 97 1.24 21.06 2.30
CA THR A 97 0.87 22.43 1.95
C THR A 97 -0.28 22.45 0.94
N GLU A 98 -0.20 21.62 -0.07
CA GLU A 98 -1.21 21.55 -1.12
C GLU A 98 -2.54 20.94 -0.61
N LEU A 99 -2.50 19.89 0.23
CA LEU A 99 -3.70 19.36 0.88
C LEU A 99 -4.39 20.39 1.74
N ILE A 100 -3.63 21.22 2.48
CA ILE A 100 -4.18 22.31 3.29
C ILE A 100 -4.78 23.39 2.39
N ARG A 101 -4.05 23.85 1.35
CA ARG A 101 -4.51 24.85 0.39
C ARG A 101 -5.83 24.46 -0.28
N LEU A 102 -5.97 23.17 -0.58
CA LEU A 102 -7.16 22.60 -1.22
C LEU A 102 -8.26 22.19 -0.23
N ASN A 103 -8.05 22.46 1.06
CA ASN A 103 -8.96 22.10 2.15
C ASN A 103 -9.32 20.61 2.15
N TYR A 104 -8.32 19.73 2.00
CA TYR A 104 -8.47 18.29 2.16
C TYR A 104 -8.09 17.85 3.57
N PRO A 105 -8.99 17.20 4.31
CA PRO A 105 -8.62 16.48 5.52
C PRO A 105 -7.73 15.29 5.17
N PHE A 106 -6.68 15.05 5.99
CA PHE A 106 -5.74 13.96 5.73
C PHE A 106 -5.26 13.27 7.01
N ILE A 107 -4.83 12.02 6.86
CA ILE A 107 -4.12 11.21 7.86
C ILE A 107 -2.93 10.57 7.15
N LEU A 108 -1.72 11.04 7.43
CA LEU A 108 -0.49 10.56 6.81
C LEU A 108 0.43 9.92 7.84
N GLY A 109 1.15 8.86 7.45
CA GLY A 109 2.21 8.31 8.31
C GLY A 109 3.32 9.33 8.54
N ALA A 110 3.79 9.49 9.77
CA ALA A 110 4.83 10.45 10.12
C ALA A 110 6.22 9.80 10.24
N ARG A 111 7.24 10.49 9.71
CA ARG A 111 8.66 10.14 9.89
C ARG A 111 9.18 10.86 11.14
N ILE A 112 8.75 10.41 12.33
CA ILE A 112 9.03 11.07 13.63
C ILE A 112 10.52 11.32 13.92
N LYS A 113 11.42 10.52 13.34
CA LYS A 113 12.87 10.72 13.47
C LYS A 113 13.41 11.87 12.62
N ASN A 114 12.61 12.37 11.67
CA ASN A 114 12.96 13.49 10.79
C ASN A 114 12.33 14.82 11.27
N GLU A 115 11.62 14.80 12.39
CA GLU A 115 11.06 16.01 12.98
C GLU A 115 12.16 16.93 13.57
N THR A 116 11.80 18.16 13.88
CA THR A 116 12.71 19.11 14.53
C THR A 116 13.21 18.58 15.87
N GLU A 117 14.37 19.04 16.35
CA GLU A 117 14.92 18.57 17.63
C GLU A 117 13.96 18.83 18.79
N VAL A 118 13.24 19.95 18.80
CA VAL A 118 12.23 20.28 19.80
C VAL A 118 11.15 19.20 19.85
N ILE A 119 10.58 18.82 18.70
CA ILE A 119 9.55 17.78 18.61
C ILE A 119 10.13 16.41 19.02
N LYS A 120 11.35 16.09 18.56
CA LYS A 120 12.02 14.83 18.94
C LYS A 120 12.20 14.74 20.45
N GLN A 121 12.64 15.81 21.10
CA GLN A 121 12.78 15.84 22.56
C GLN A 121 11.43 15.67 23.25
N GLN A 122 10.38 16.36 22.80
CA GLN A 122 9.02 16.16 23.33
C GLN A 122 8.56 14.70 23.23
N ILE A 123 8.91 13.99 22.13
CA ILE A 123 8.56 12.58 21.94
C ILE A 123 9.37 11.70 22.91
N VAL A 124 10.71 11.86 22.93
CA VAL A 124 11.57 10.90 23.67
C VAL A 124 11.63 11.14 25.17
N SER A 125 11.25 12.34 25.66
CA SER A 125 11.19 12.63 27.09
C SER A 125 10.00 12.00 27.81
N GLN A 126 9.03 11.47 27.04
CA GLN A 126 7.84 10.85 27.62
C GLN A 126 8.11 9.43 28.10
N THR A 127 7.49 9.08 29.24
CA THR A 127 7.40 7.68 29.66
C THR A 127 6.23 7.01 28.94
N TYR A 128 6.50 5.90 28.26
CA TYR A 128 5.52 5.19 27.44
C TYR A 128 5.08 3.89 28.10
N THR A 129 3.78 3.72 28.22
CA THR A 129 3.10 2.44 28.52
C THR A 129 2.42 1.95 27.25
N ASP A 130 2.10 0.66 27.17
CA ASP A 130 1.45 0.08 25.97
C ASP A 130 0.14 0.78 25.68
N GLY A 131 -0.04 1.22 24.43
CA GLY A 131 -1.20 1.99 23.99
C GLY A 131 -1.14 3.50 24.24
N LYS A 132 -0.17 4.00 25.03
CA LYS A 132 -0.06 5.45 25.30
C LYS A 132 0.08 6.23 23.99
N THR A 133 -0.68 7.30 23.90
CA THR A 133 -0.70 8.22 22.76
C THR A 133 -0.46 9.65 23.25
N ILE A 134 0.37 10.38 22.53
CA ILE A 134 0.58 11.82 22.74
C ILE A 134 0.19 12.58 21.48
N THR A 135 -0.28 13.81 21.65
CA THR A 135 -0.60 14.73 20.56
C THR A 135 0.28 15.97 20.69
N ILE A 136 1.00 16.32 19.63
CA ILE A 136 1.83 17.50 19.52
C ILE A 136 1.24 18.39 18.46
N HIS A 137 0.91 19.63 18.80
CA HIS A 137 0.48 20.65 17.84
C HIS A 137 1.71 21.23 17.13
N LYS A 138 1.71 21.19 15.79
CA LYS A 138 2.84 21.69 15.00
C LYS A 138 2.61 23.14 14.58
N GLN A 139 1.82 23.37 13.55
CA GLN A 139 1.47 24.67 13.01
C GLN A 139 0.00 24.68 12.59
N LYS A 140 -0.69 25.81 12.83
CA LYS A 140 -2.13 25.93 12.52
C LYS A 140 -2.90 24.71 13.07
N ASP A 141 -3.65 24.03 12.21
CA ASP A 141 -4.48 22.88 12.59
C ASP A 141 -3.78 21.53 12.45
N ILE A 142 -2.44 21.52 12.20
CA ILE A 142 -1.69 20.28 12.03
C ILE A 142 -1.30 19.70 13.39
N ARG A 143 -1.68 18.43 13.60
CA ARG A 143 -1.32 17.64 14.76
C ARG A 143 -0.42 16.47 14.37
N LEU A 144 0.61 16.23 15.19
CA LEU A 144 1.40 15.02 15.18
C LEU A 144 0.92 14.14 16.33
N ILE A 145 0.39 12.98 16.00
CA ILE A 145 -0.04 11.97 16.97
C ILE A 145 1.03 10.90 17.01
N VAL A 146 1.55 10.59 18.19
CA VAL A 146 2.56 9.54 18.38
C VAL A 146 1.99 8.50 19.36
N ASN A 147 1.97 7.25 18.91
CA ASN A 147 1.49 6.11 19.70
C ASN A 147 2.64 5.14 19.97
N TYR A 148 2.63 4.55 21.15
CA TYR A 148 3.55 3.50 21.55
C TYR A 148 2.87 2.13 21.61
N SER A 149 3.57 1.09 21.14
CA SER A 149 3.13 -0.29 21.27
C SER A 149 4.28 -1.20 21.71
N LYS A 150 4.08 -1.91 22.82
CA LYS A 150 5.03 -2.89 23.35
C LYS A 150 5.33 -4.02 22.35
N LYS A 151 4.31 -4.49 21.60
CA LYS A 151 4.48 -5.49 20.54
C LYS A 151 5.39 -4.96 19.43
N ARG A 152 5.18 -3.70 19.00
CA ARG A 152 6.02 -3.05 18.01
C ARG A 152 7.44 -2.83 18.55
N ALA A 153 7.60 -2.41 19.79
CA ALA A 153 8.92 -2.20 20.40
C ALA A 153 9.76 -3.47 20.39
N LYS A 154 9.17 -4.63 20.74
CA LYS A 154 9.84 -5.93 20.64
C LYS A 154 10.26 -6.26 19.19
N LYS A 155 9.37 -6.02 18.22
CA LYS A 155 9.68 -6.24 16.79
C LYS A 155 10.80 -5.32 16.30
N ASP A 156 10.73 -4.03 16.63
CA ASP A 156 11.72 -3.03 16.21
C ASP A 156 13.11 -3.37 16.80
N ALA A 157 13.17 -3.74 18.09
CA ALA A 157 14.40 -4.17 18.75
C ALA A 157 15.00 -5.43 18.11
N HIS A 158 14.15 -6.44 17.82
CA HIS A 158 14.58 -7.68 17.16
C HIS A 158 15.14 -7.42 15.75
N LEU A 159 14.41 -6.69 14.92
CA LEU A 159 14.85 -6.36 13.57
C LEU A 159 16.16 -5.55 13.59
N ARG A 160 16.29 -4.60 14.52
CA ARG A 160 17.52 -3.82 14.65
C ARG A 160 18.70 -4.70 15.07
N LYS A 161 18.50 -5.64 16.01
CA LYS A 161 19.53 -6.61 16.41
C LYS A 161 19.97 -7.47 15.22
N GLN A 162 19.04 -8.02 14.46
CA GLN A 162 19.36 -8.77 13.23
C GLN A 162 20.14 -7.92 12.22
N GLY A 163 19.77 -6.64 12.08
CA GLY A 163 20.50 -5.70 11.22
C GLY A 163 21.95 -5.48 11.68
N LEU A 164 22.15 -5.33 12.99
CA LEU A 164 23.50 -5.23 13.59
C LEU A 164 24.34 -6.49 13.30
N GLU A 165 23.78 -7.66 13.56
CA GLU A 165 24.46 -8.95 13.30
C GLU A 165 24.89 -9.11 11.84
N ARG A 166 24.07 -8.61 10.88
CA ARG A 166 24.43 -8.58 9.45
C ARG A 166 25.60 -7.63 9.17
N LEU A 167 25.60 -6.45 9.79
CA LEU A 167 26.71 -5.49 9.67
C LEU A 167 28.00 -6.07 10.25
N GLU A 168 27.95 -6.70 11.44
CA GLU A 168 29.10 -7.35 12.07
C GLU A 168 29.68 -8.47 11.21
N LYS A 169 28.82 -9.32 10.62
CA LYS A 169 29.25 -10.35 9.65
C LYS A 169 29.91 -9.74 8.42
N SER A 170 29.34 -8.66 7.89
CA SER A 170 29.88 -7.97 6.71
C SER A 170 31.22 -7.26 7.03
N LEU A 171 31.37 -6.75 8.25
CA LEU A 171 32.62 -6.15 8.72
C LEU A 171 33.74 -7.22 8.81
N LYS A 172 33.45 -8.35 9.47
CA LYS A 172 34.37 -9.47 9.62
C LYS A 172 34.81 -10.07 8.28
N SER A 173 33.93 -10.07 7.28
CA SER A 173 34.24 -10.59 5.93
C SER A 173 34.91 -9.57 5.01
N GLY A 174 35.26 -8.37 5.47
CA GLY A 174 35.89 -7.31 4.66
C GLY A 174 34.98 -6.72 3.56
N LYS A 175 33.68 -7.02 3.58
CA LYS A 175 32.73 -6.57 2.54
C LYS A 175 32.21 -5.14 2.72
N LEU A 176 32.57 -4.47 3.83
CA LEU A 176 32.16 -3.09 4.10
C LEU A 176 33.20 -2.11 3.55
N THR A 177 32.76 -1.30 2.59
CA THR A 177 33.54 -0.22 1.99
C THR A 177 32.97 1.14 2.42
N LYS A 178 33.78 2.21 2.24
CA LYS A 178 33.33 3.61 2.50
C LYS A 178 32.06 3.98 1.74
N GLU A 179 31.87 3.46 0.54
CA GLU A 179 30.69 3.71 -0.32
C GLU A 179 29.38 3.21 0.31
N LYS A 180 29.45 2.24 1.24
CA LYS A 180 28.29 1.72 1.96
C LYS A 180 27.86 2.60 3.14
N ILE A 181 28.65 3.61 3.49
CA ILE A 181 28.29 4.56 4.55
C ILE A 181 27.24 5.51 4.01
N ASN A 182 26.00 5.36 4.48
CA ASN A 182 24.89 6.21 4.11
C ASN A 182 23.79 6.14 5.19
N ASN A 183 22.80 7.02 5.11
CA ASN A 183 21.70 7.07 6.09
C ASN A 183 20.57 6.08 5.80
N ARG A 184 20.77 5.07 4.92
CA ARG A 184 19.72 4.12 4.54
C ARG A 184 19.82 2.82 5.35
N GLY A 185 18.68 2.35 5.83
CA GLY A 185 18.58 1.10 6.55
C GLY A 185 19.53 1.02 7.77
N TYR A 186 20.30 -0.03 7.87
CA TYR A 186 21.26 -0.23 8.95
C TYR A 186 22.64 0.39 8.67
N ASN A 187 22.92 0.80 7.44
CA ASN A 187 24.19 1.45 7.06
C ASN A 187 24.39 2.79 7.80
N LYS A 188 23.33 3.40 8.31
CA LYS A 188 23.37 4.59 9.18
C LYS A 188 24.17 4.39 10.48
N TYR A 189 24.48 3.14 10.87
CA TYR A 189 25.34 2.80 12.00
C TYR A 189 26.79 2.58 11.60
N LEU A 190 27.16 2.84 10.34
CA LEU A 190 28.54 2.78 9.89
C LEU A 190 29.18 4.16 9.99
N LYS A 191 30.40 4.22 10.47
CA LYS A 191 31.23 5.44 10.48
C LYS A 191 32.65 5.13 10.02
N ILE A 192 33.40 6.18 9.65
CA ILE A 192 34.80 6.08 9.25
C ILE A 192 35.67 6.09 10.51
N LYS A 193 36.64 5.17 10.57
CA LYS A 193 37.70 5.15 11.55
C LYS A 193 39.03 5.43 10.84
N ASN A 194 39.80 6.40 11.36
CA ASN A 194 41.16 6.72 10.85
C ASN A 194 41.22 6.84 9.32
N GLU A 195 40.29 7.59 8.71
CA GLU A 195 40.24 7.91 7.27
C GLU A 195 40.04 6.73 6.29
N ILE A 196 40.34 5.51 6.69
CA ILE A 196 40.36 4.35 5.78
C ILE A 196 39.39 3.25 6.20
N ALA A 197 39.33 2.92 7.47
CA ALA A 197 38.56 1.79 7.98
C ALA A 197 37.09 2.16 8.25
N VAL A 198 36.16 1.21 8.02
CA VAL A 198 34.77 1.31 8.39
C VAL A 198 34.54 0.62 9.72
N GLU A 199 33.87 1.27 10.66
CA GLU A 199 33.49 0.66 11.93
C GLU A 199 31.99 0.84 12.21
N ILE A 200 31.49 0.07 13.17
CA ILE A 200 30.09 0.16 13.60
C ILE A 200 29.97 1.14 14.77
N ASP A 201 29.08 2.11 14.65
CA ASP A 201 28.73 3.03 15.73
C ASP A 201 27.70 2.39 16.67
N TYR A 202 28.21 1.68 17.68
CA TYR A 202 27.37 1.06 18.72
C TYR A 202 26.66 2.10 19.60
N SER A 203 27.18 3.32 19.72
CA SER A 203 26.51 4.37 20.49
C SER A 203 25.27 4.88 19.77
N ALA A 204 25.35 5.13 18.47
CA ALA A 204 24.20 5.46 17.64
C ALA A 204 23.15 4.32 17.62
N PHE A 205 23.64 3.05 17.56
CA PHE A 205 22.77 1.88 17.63
C PHE A 205 22.01 1.81 18.97
N LYS A 206 22.69 2.03 20.10
CA LYS A 206 22.07 2.06 21.44
C LYS A 206 21.11 3.23 21.60
N SER A 207 21.48 4.43 21.14
CA SER A 207 20.64 5.62 21.24
C SER A 207 19.31 5.49 20.47
N ASP A 208 19.27 4.70 19.41
CA ASP A 208 18.05 4.43 18.65
C ASP A 208 16.99 3.59 19.40
N ASN A 209 17.36 3.02 20.57
CA ASN A 209 16.42 2.28 21.43
C ASN A 209 15.20 3.11 21.84
N LYS A 210 15.41 4.41 22.05
CA LYS A 210 14.35 5.36 22.45
C LYS A 210 13.19 5.48 21.45
N TRP A 211 13.40 5.04 20.20
CA TRP A 211 12.39 5.08 19.16
C TRP A 211 11.59 3.78 18.99
N ASN A 212 11.97 2.70 19.71
CA ASN A 212 11.29 1.42 19.58
C ASN A 212 9.84 1.53 20.01
N GLY A 213 8.95 0.96 19.22
CA GLY A 213 7.53 0.90 19.51
C GLY A 213 6.77 2.17 19.15
N LEU A 214 7.45 3.26 18.81
CA LEU A 214 6.81 4.52 18.46
C LEU A 214 6.37 4.53 16.99
N LYS A 215 5.18 5.04 16.74
CA LYS A 215 4.64 5.31 15.40
C LYS A 215 3.92 6.66 15.42
N GLY A 216 4.21 7.48 14.41
CA GLY A 216 3.61 8.81 14.28
C GLY A 216 2.63 8.90 13.12
N TYR A 217 1.70 9.86 13.26
CA TYR A 217 0.70 10.23 12.26
C TYR A 217 0.56 11.75 12.22
N VAL A 218 0.59 12.34 11.04
CA VAL A 218 0.33 13.77 10.81
C VAL A 218 -1.08 13.93 10.25
N THR A 219 -1.83 14.87 10.80
CA THR A 219 -3.22 15.09 10.41
C THR A 219 -3.65 16.54 10.65
N ASN A 220 -4.61 17.01 9.85
CA ASN A 220 -5.39 18.21 10.09
C ASN A 220 -6.87 17.90 10.44
N CYS A 221 -7.23 16.60 10.57
CA CYS A 221 -8.58 16.21 10.95
C CYS A 221 -8.89 16.55 12.41
N THR A 222 -10.15 16.82 12.72
CA THR A 222 -10.64 17.00 14.09
C THR A 222 -10.90 15.69 14.84
N LEU A 223 -10.79 14.55 14.15
CA LEU A 223 -10.98 13.20 14.71
C LEU A 223 -10.09 12.96 15.93
N SER A 224 -10.55 12.12 16.86
CA SER A 224 -9.76 11.68 18.01
C SER A 224 -8.51 10.90 17.59
N ALA A 225 -7.52 10.84 18.45
CA ALA A 225 -6.30 10.06 18.19
C ALA A 225 -6.59 8.57 17.93
N THR A 226 -7.59 8.02 18.62
CA THR A 226 -8.02 6.61 18.45
C THR A 226 -8.61 6.38 17.05
N GLU A 227 -9.48 7.28 16.58
CA GLU A 227 -10.06 7.21 15.23
C GLU A 227 -9.00 7.36 14.15
N ILE A 228 -8.06 8.31 14.32
CA ILE A 228 -6.94 8.50 13.38
C ILE A 228 -6.09 7.24 13.27
N MET A 229 -5.72 6.64 14.41
CA MET A 229 -4.96 5.38 14.43
C MET A 229 -5.76 4.22 13.84
N GLY A 230 -7.07 4.16 14.12
CA GLY A 230 -8.00 3.17 13.57
C GLY A 230 -8.05 3.24 12.05
N ASN A 231 -8.27 4.42 11.51
CA ASN A 231 -8.30 4.67 10.06
C ASN A 231 -6.95 4.34 9.41
N TYR A 232 -5.84 4.79 10.01
CA TYR A 232 -4.52 4.48 9.46
C TYR A 232 -4.19 2.97 9.50
N LYS A 233 -4.67 2.24 10.51
CA LYS A 233 -4.48 0.78 10.56
C LYS A 233 -5.14 0.07 9.38
N GLN A 234 -6.20 0.64 8.81
CA GLN A 234 -6.89 0.06 7.66
C GLN A 234 -6.13 0.26 6.33
N LEU A 235 -5.00 0.98 6.33
CA LEU A 235 -4.19 1.19 5.12
C LEU A 235 -3.71 -0.13 4.48
N TRP A 236 -3.61 -1.23 5.26
CA TRP A 236 -3.36 -2.56 4.71
C TRP A 236 -4.38 -3.01 3.65
N THR A 237 -5.57 -2.39 3.65
CA THR A 237 -6.63 -2.68 2.68
C THR A 237 -6.18 -2.36 1.26
N ILE A 238 -5.46 -1.26 1.05
CA ILE A 238 -4.91 -0.92 -0.27
C ILE A 238 -3.72 -1.80 -0.64
N GLU A 239 -2.88 -2.19 0.33
CA GLU A 239 -1.82 -3.17 0.11
C GLU A 239 -2.40 -4.51 -0.36
N LYS A 240 -3.54 -4.94 0.25
CA LYS A 240 -4.30 -6.12 -0.19
C LYS A 240 -4.84 -5.94 -1.61
N ALA A 241 -5.33 -4.74 -1.97
CA ALA A 241 -5.81 -4.42 -3.31
C ALA A 241 -4.71 -4.63 -4.37
N PHE A 242 -3.52 -4.07 -4.13
CA PHE A 242 -2.38 -4.28 -5.03
C PHE A 242 -1.94 -5.74 -5.11
N ARG A 243 -1.94 -6.46 -3.99
CA ARG A 243 -1.62 -7.88 -4.00
C ARG A 243 -2.59 -8.66 -4.87
N ILE A 244 -3.90 -8.52 -4.68
CA ILE A 244 -4.92 -9.18 -5.50
C ILE A 244 -4.72 -8.83 -6.98
N SER A 245 -4.53 -7.56 -7.31
CA SER A 245 -4.31 -7.12 -8.69
C SER A 245 -3.07 -7.77 -9.30
N LYS A 246 -1.96 -7.84 -8.55
CA LYS A 246 -0.69 -8.38 -9.05
C LYS A 246 -0.65 -9.90 -9.13
N THR A 247 -1.27 -10.60 -8.16
CA THR A 247 -1.20 -12.07 -8.05
C THR A 247 -2.42 -12.74 -8.63
N ASP A 248 -3.62 -12.40 -8.16
CA ASP A 248 -4.84 -13.11 -8.50
C ASP A 248 -5.35 -12.69 -9.90
N LEU A 249 -5.31 -11.40 -10.19
CA LEU A 249 -5.70 -10.84 -11.49
C LEU A 249 -4.55 -10.74 -12.50
N ARG A 250 -3.32 -11.04 -12.08
CA ARG A 250 -2.11 -11.10 -12.92
C ARG A 250 -1.91 -9.88 -13.80
N VAL A 251 -2.09 -8.68 -13.25
CA VAL A 251 -1.91 -7.42 -14.00
C VAL A 251 -0.48 -7.23 -14.50
N ARG A 252 0.47 -7.98 -13.98
CA ARG A 252 1.89 -7.96 -14.38
C ARG A 252 2.43 -9.36 -14.69
N PRO A 253 3.49 -9.50 -15.52
CA PRO A 253 4.13 -8.43 -16.29
C PRO A 253 3.21 -7.88 -17.40
N ILE A 254 3.43 -6.61 -17.77
CA ILE A 254 2.69 -5.99 -18.87
C ILE A 254 3.51 -6.20 -20.17
N TYR A 255 2.87 -6.75 -21.21
CA TYR A 255 3.52 -7.05 -22.50
C TYR A 255 3.20 -6.03 -23.59
N HIS A 256 2.35 -5.05 -23.29
CA HIS A 256 1.96 -4.03 -24.26
C HIS A 256 3.02 -2.92 -24.34
N HIS A 257 3.27 -2.43 -25.56
CA HIS A 257 4.22 -1.34 -25.81
C HIS A 257 3.50 0.01 -26.07
N LEU A 258 2.32 -0.03 -26.70
CA LEU A 258 1.57 1.19 -26.98
C LEU A 258 0.84 1.70 -25.73
N GLU A 259 0.98 2.98 -25.42
CA GLU A 259 0.36 3.63 -24.27
C GLU A 259 -1.14 3.33 -24.19
N ARG A 260 -1.89 3.48 -25.28
CA ARG A 260 -3.32 3.16 -25.31
C ARG A 260 -3.63 1.73 -24.88
N ARG A 261 -2.80 0.75 -25.25
CA ARG A 261 -2.99 -0.65 -24.86
C ARG A 261 -2.63 -0.87 -23.39
N ILE A 262 -1.61 -0.17 -22.88
CA ILE A 262 -1.26 -0.16 -21.46
C ILE A 262 -2.41 0.39 -20.63
N GLN A 263 -2.96 1.54 -21.02
CA GLN A 263 -4.13 2.15 -20.35
C GLN A 263 -5.33 1.21 -20.38
N THR A 264 -5.62 0.56 -21.52
CA THR A 264 -6.71 -0.42 -21.63
C THR A 264 -6.49 -1.63 -20.72
N HIS A 265 -5.26 -2.17 -20.67
CA HIS A 265 -4.91 -3.29 -19.80
C HIS A 265 -5.15 -2.95 -18.31
N ILE A 266 -4.71 -1.78 -17.87
CA ILE A 266 -4.93 -1.30 -16.51
C ILE A 266 -6.41 -1.07 -16.22
N CYS A 267 -7.16 -0.52 -17.18
CA CYS A 267 -8.61 -0.33 -17.06
C CYS A 267 -9.34 -1.67 -16.85
N ILE A 268 -9.01 -2.69 -17.67
CA ILE A 268 -9.57 -4.04 -17.53
C ILE A 268 -9.22 -4.63 -16.15
N ALA A 269 -7.96 -4.51 -15.72
CA ALA A 269 -7.54 -4.98 -14.40
C ALA A 269 -8.27 -4.27 -13.26
N PHE A 270 -8.49 -2.96 -13.36
CA PHE A 270 -9.27 -2.18 -12.41
C PHE A 270 -10.73 -2.63 -12.35
N CYS A 271 -11.37 -2.84 -13.50
CA CYS A 271 -12.74 -3.37 -13.58
C CYS A 271 -12.83 -4.78 -12.98
N SER A 272 -11.86 -5.65 -13.30
CA SER A 272 -11.79 -7.01 -12.76
C SER A 272 -11.66 -6.99 -11.23
N TYR A 273 -10.84 -6.09 -10.69
CA TYR A 273 -10.71 -5.92 -9.24
C TYR A 273 -12.01 -5.41 -8.61
N LYS A 274 -12.74 -4.53 -9.29
CA LYS A 274 -14.05 -4.05 -8.83
C LYS A 274 -15.06 -5.20 -8.76
N ILE A 275 -15.11 -6.05 -9.79
CA ILE A 275 -15.97 -7.25 -9.81
C ILE A 275 -15.57 -8.22 -8.69
N TYR A 276 -14.26 -8.47 -8.51
CA TYR A 276 -13.73 -9.30 -7.43
C TYR A 276 -14.22 -8.81 -6.05
N LYS A 277 -14.15 -7.50 -5.81
CA LYS A 277 -14.60 -6.89 -4.54
C LYS A 277 -16.12 -6.98 -4.38
N GLU A 278 -16.88 -6.85 -5.45
CA GLU A 278 -18.32 -7.01 -5.39
C GLU A 278 -18.73 -8.47 -5.09
N LEU A 279 -18.02 -9.43 -5.67
CA LEU A 279 -18.19 -10.84 -5.32
C LEU A 279 -17.84 -11.09 -3.84
N GLU A 280 -16.71 -10.54 -3.33
CA GLU A 280 -16.35 -10.63 -1.90
C GLU A 280 -17.46 -10.07 -1.00
N ARG A 281 -18.06 -8.94 -1.39
CA ARG A 281 -19.17 -8.33 -0.66
C ARG A 281 -20.40 -9.24 -0.64
N ASN A 282 -20.78 -9.80 -1.78
CA ASN A 282 -21.95 -10.67 -1.91
C ASN A 282 -21.77 -11.97 -1.14
N ILE A 283 -20.59 -12.62 -1.22
CA ILE A 283 -20.25 -13.82 -0.43
C ILE A 283 -20.47 -13.54 1.07
N LYS A 284 -19.98 -12.39 1.57
CA LYS A 284 -20.17 -11.99 2.97
C LYS A 284 -21.64 -11.73 3.33
N LEU A 285 -22.38 -11.01 2.49
CA LEU A 285 -23.81 -10.71 2.71
C LEU A 285 -24.64 -11.98 2.76
N LYS A 286 -24.34 -12.93 1.87
CA LYS A 286 -25.04 -14.23 1.79
C LYS A 286 -24.49 -15.26 2.78
N LYS A 287 -23.54 -14.86 3.64
CA LYS A 287 -22.92 -15.69 4.70
C LYS A 287 -22.33 -17.02 4.21
N LEU A 288 -21.84 -17.04 2.97
CA LEU A 288 -21.12 -18.20 2.45
C LEU A 288 -19.75 -18.32 3.14
N LEU A 289 -19.42 -19.53 3.58
CA LEU A 289 -18.13 -19.86 4.24
C LEU A 289 -17.02 -20.17 3.22
N LEU A 290 -17.02 -19.44 2.09
CA LEU A 290 -16.05 -19.59 1.01
C LEU A 290 -15.29 -18.28 0.80
N SER A 291 -14.03 -18.42 0.44
CA SER A 291 -13.27 -17.25 -0.09
C SER A 291 -13.70 -16.96 -1.53
N VAL A 292 -13.36 -15.76 -2.02
CA VAL A 292 -13.60 -15.41 -3.43
C VAL A 292 -12.90 -16.39 -4.37
N GLU A 293 -11.65 -16.75 -4.07
CA GLU A 293 -10.88 -17.71 -4.86
C GLU A 293 -11.53 -19.09 -4.90
N GLN A 294 -11.96 -19.61 -3.74
CA GLN A 294 -12.70 -20.88 -3.67
C GLN A 294 -13.99 -20.81 -4.48
N THR A 295 -14.78 -19.74 -4.32
CA THR A 295 -16.01 -19.53 -5.08
C THR A 295 -15.76 -19.55 -6.59
N ILE A 296 -14.74 -18.82 -7.06
CA ILE A 296 -14.37 -18.78 -8.48
C ILE A 296 -13.94 -20.17 -8.96
N ASN A 297 -13.16 -20.91 -8.17
CA ASN A 297 -12.70 -22.24 -8.55
C ASN A 297 -13.85 -23.24 -8.65
N GLU A 298 -14.81 -23.20 -7.72
CA GLU A 298 -16.03 -24.02 -7.80
C GLU A 298 -16.86 -23.67 -9.06
N LEU A 299 -17.05 -22.38 -9.33
CA LEU A 299 -17.80 -21.93 -10.51
C LEU A 299 -17.15 -22.35 -11.84
N LYS A 300 -15.82 -22.39 -11.92
CA LYS A 300 -15.08 -22.83 -13.11
C LYS A 300 -15.29 -24.30 -13.43
N THR A 301 -15.71 -25.11 -12.49
CA THR A 301 -15.95 -26.56 -12.66
C THR A 301 -17.41 -26.90 -12.87
N ILE A 302 -18.29 -25.92 -12.99
CA ILE A 302 -19.69 -26.11 -13.38
C ILE A 302 -19.74 -26.20 -14.91
N TYR A 303 -20.21 -27.33 -15.39
CA TYR A 303 -20.38 -27.58 -16.83
C TYR A 303 -21.85 -27.75 -17.17
N GLN A 304 -22.20 -27.30 -18.36
CA GLN A 304 -23.49 -27.56 -18.97
C GLN A 304 -23.33 -28.23 -20.33
N ALA A 305 -24.23 -29.13 -20.64
CA ALA A 305 -24.34 -29.75 -21.95
C ALA A 305 -25.54 -29.19 -22.70
N GLN A 306 -25.34 -28.78 -23.95
CA GLN A 306 -26.44 -28.39 -24.84
C GLN A 306 -26.77 -29.58 -25.74
N ILE A 307 -27.99 -30.15 -25.57
CA ILE A 307 -28.49 -31.30 -26.33
C ILE A 307 -29.43 -30.76 -27.42
N ILE A 308 -29.22 -31.19 -28.66
CA ILE A 308 -30.11 -30.92 -29.78
C ILE A 308 -30.88 -32.22 -30.06
N LEU A 309 -32.19 -32.21 -29.85
CA LEU A 309 -33.03 -33.39 -30.10
C LEU A 309 -33.09 -33.65 -31.59
N PRO A 310 -32.76 -34.87 -32.05
CA PRO A 310 -32.61 -35.20 -33.48
C PRO A 310 -33.87 -34.89 -34.33
N LYS A 311 -35.04 -35.24 -33.83
CA LYS A 311 -36.31 -35.09 -34.53
C LYS A 311 -36.86 -33.67 -34.47
N SER A 312 -36.99 -33.09 -33.29
CA SER A 312 -37.62 -31.78 -33.11
C SER A 312 -36.66 -30.62 -33.30
N LYS A 313 -35.34 -30.87 -33.44
CA LYS A 313 -34.28 -29.81 -33.44
C LYS A 313 -34.30 -28.87 -32.22
N LYS A 314 -35.08 -29.21 -31.21
CA LYS A 314 -35.18 -28.45 -29.99
C LYS A 314 -33.87 -28.51 -29.23
N LYS A 315 -33.31 -27.34 -28.83
CA LYS A 315 -32.15 -27.23 -27.98
C LYS A 315 -32.58 -27.29 -26.51
N THR A 316 -31.96 -28.16 -25.77
CA THR A 316 -32.17 -28.28 -24.30
C THR A 316 -30.81 -28.19 -23.63
N THR A 317 -30.70 -27.35 -22.60
CA THR A 317 -29.47 -27.23 -21.80
C THR A 317 -29.68 -27.96 -20.49
N ILE A 318 -28.73 -28.82 -20.14
CA ILE A 318 -28.71 -29.53 -18.85
C ILE A 318 -27.39 -29.23 -18.15
N PHE A 319 -27.43 -29.05 -16.84
CA PHE A 319 -26.24 -29.00 -16.00
C PHE A 319 -25.75 -30.42 -15.70
N LEU A 320 -24.43 -30.60 -15.74
CA LEU A 320 -23.82 -31.82 -15.21
C LEU A 320 -24.00 -31.88 -13.69
N PRO A 321 -23.86 -33.07 -13.05
CA PRO A 321 -24.06 -33.20 -11.61
C PRO A 321 -23.22 -32.21 -10.83
N LEU A 322 -23.88 -31.44 -9.96
CA LEU A 322 -23.27 -30.39 -9.13
C LEU A 322 -22.92 -30.97 -7.75
N ASN A 323 -21.75 -30.62 -7.23
CA ASN A 323 -21.39 -30.91 -5.85
C ASN A 323 -22.14 -29.99 -4.87
N LEU A 324 -22.06 -30.28 -3.56
CA LEU A 324 -22.78 -29.51 -2.53
C LEU A 324 -22.37 -28.02 -2.49
N GLN A 325 -21.09 -27.71 -2.69
CA GLN A 325 -20.60 -26.30 -2.67
C GLN A 325 -21.13 -25.53 -3.87
N GLN A 326 -21.13 -26.12 -5.07
CA GLN A 326 -21.70 -25.56 -6.27
C GLN A 326 -23.21 -25.29 -6.12
N GLN A 327 -23.96 -26.25 -5.59
CA GLN A 327 -25.38 -26.07 -5.29
C GLN A 327 -25.64 -24.92 -4.30
N MET A 328 -24.82 -24.82 -3.24
CA MET A 328 -24.91 -23.73 -2.26
C MET A 328 -24.62 -22.38 -2.90
N ILE A 329 -23.62 -22.29 -3.77
CA ILE A 329 -23.27 -21.05 -4.47
C ILE A 329 -24.42 -20.63 -5.40
N LEU A 330 -24.88 -21.53 -6.29
CA LEU A 330 -25.96 -21.23 -7.23
C LEU A 330 -27.22 -20.79 -6.51
N LYS A 331 -27.65 -21.53 -5.47
CA LYS A 331 -28.79 -21.16 -4.63
C LYS A 331 -28.63 -19.78 -3.97
N ALA A 332 -27.42 -19.47 -3.47
CA ALA A 332 -27.15 -18.20 -2.81
C ALA A 332 -27.23 -17.01 -3.78
N PHE A 333 -26.92 -17.20 -5.06
CA PHE A 333 -26.95 -16.18 -6.10
C PHE A 333 -28.21 -16.19 -6.97
N ASP A 334 -29.20 -17.05 -6.64
CA ASP A 334 -30.44 -17.20 -7.37
C ASP A 334 -30.26 -17.60 -8.85
N ILE A 335 -29.30 -18.48 -9.11
CA ILE A 335 -28.92 -19.01 -10.44
C ILE A 335 -29.38 -20.45 -10.60
#